data_6f413c6702624d0a4b5c643f96fea163
#
_entry.id   6f413c6702624d0a4b5c643f96fea163
#
_cell.length_a   1.000
_cell.length_b   1.000
_cell.length_c   1.000
_cell.angle_alpha   90.00
_cell.angle_beta   90.00
_cell.angle_gamma   90.00
#
_symmetry.space_group_name_H-M   'P 1'
#
loop_
_entity.id
_entity.type
_entity.pdbx_description
1 polymer ?
#
loop_
_entity_poly.entity_id
_entity_poly.type
_entity_poly.pdbx_seq_one_letter_code
_entity_poly.pdbx_strand_id
1 'polypeptide(L)'
;MIGLVVEDSPPMQALLNEVLSGAYGDIRIETCSSLRHTRERLRTLKSTGEAGQVRVALIDIGLPDGSGLDLLEDLRRIAPDALRVVATVFDDDEYLIDAFGAGAQGYLLKDEPKARLITRLRNVQNGEAAISPSLAHKILGHFVQHARGLAGDPDSAKLTQRETQILQIIGRGLRVAEAANVLGVTANTISGHIKTIYAKLGISTRAEAALEAARRKLV
;
A
#
# COMPACT_ATOMS: atom_id res chain seq x y z
N MET A 1 -0.77 10.90 23.62
CA MET A 1 -0.97 10.02 22.42
C MET A 1 -0.74 10.83 21.17
N ILE A 2 -0.06 10.25 20.16
CA ILE A 2 0.20 10.87 18.85
C ILE A 2 -0.46 10.02 17.77
N GLY A 3 -1.17 10.68 16.85
CA GLY A 3 -1.64 10.11 15.60
C GLY A 3 -0.85 10.73 14.44
N LEU A 4 -0.29 9.91 13.59
CA LEU A 4 0.39 10.37 12.38
C LEU A 4 -0.57 10.26 11.19
N VAL A 5 -0.64 11.33 10.38
CA VAL A 5 -1.31 11.34 9.07
C VAL A 5 -0.25 11.59 8.02
N VAL A 6 -0.07 10.64 7.12
CA VAL A 6 0.90 10.73 6.02
C VAL A 6 0.13 10.78 4.71
N GLU A 7 0.02 11.98 4.16
CA GLU A 7 -0.84 12.30 3.03
C GLU A 7 -0.35 13.60 2.38
N ASP A 8 -0.28 13.69 1.07
CA ASP A 8 0.18 14.88 0.36
C ASP A 8 -0.96 15.84 -0.02
N SER A 9 -2.18 15.34 -0.15
CA SER A 9 -3.36 16.14 -0.51
C SER A 9 -3.98 16.85 0.68
N PRO A 10 -4.00 18.21 0.75
CA PRO A 10 -4.59 18.93 1.87
C PRO A 10 -6.06 18.58 2.19
N PRO A 11 -6.95 18.37 1.19
CA PRO A 11 -8.32 17.93 1.49
C PRO A 11 -8.38 16.56 2.15
N MET A 12 -7.51 15.61 1.73
CA MET A 12 -7.45 14.28 2.32
C MET A 12 -6.81 14.30 3.71
N GLN A 13 -5.81 15.16 3.94
CA GLN A 13 -5.28 15.42 5.29
C GLN A 13 -6.39 15.87 6.25
N ALA A 14 -7.22 16.82 5.83
CA ALA A 14 -8.35 17.29 6.62
C ALA A 14 -9.32 16.15 6.97
N LEU A 15 -9.69 15.33 5.98
CA LEU A 15 -10.56 14.16 6.19
C LEU A 15 -9.94 13.18 7.19
N LEU A 16 -8.67 12.81 7.01
CA LEU A 16 -7.99 11.83 7.87
C LEU A 16 -7.79 12.38 9.30
N ASN A 17 -7.55 13.68 9.45
CA ASN A 17 -7.48 14.34 10.76
C ASN A 17 -8.84 14.26 11.49
N GLU A 18 -9.94 14.53 10.79
CA GLU A 18 -11.29 14.39 11.36
C GLU A 18 -11.61 12.92 11.73
N VAL A 19 -11.18 11.98 10.90
CA VAL A 19 -11.33 10.54 11.16
C VAL A 19 -10.56 10.13 12.41
N LEU A 20 -9.30 10.56 12.57
CA LEU A 20 -8.51 10.29 13.77
C LEU A 20 -9.12 10.93 15.02
N SER A 21 -9.49 12.22 14.96
CA SER A 21 -10.13 12.91 16.08
C SER A 21 -11.44 12.22 16.47
N GLY A 22 -12.23 11.81 15.51
CA GLY A 22 -13.49 11.09 15.75
C GLY A 22 -13.29 9.71 16.37
N ALA A 23 -12.20 9.02 16.06
CA ALA A 23 -11.90 7.70 16.57
C ALA A 23 -11.25 7.71 17.97
N TYR A 24 -10.33 8.64 18.21
CA TYR A 24 -9.45 8.65 19.38
C TYR A 24 -9.70 9.82 20.35
N GLY A 25 -10.62 10.76 20.05
CA GLY A 25 -10.87 11.91 20.90
C GLY A 25 -9.64 12.83 21.00
N ASP A 26 -9.10 12.99 22.21
CA ASP A 26 -7.94 13.86 22.50
C ASP A 26 -6.60 13.25 22.03
N ILE A 27 -6.42 13.09 20.73
CA ILE A 27 -5.17 12.67 20.13
C ILE A 27 -4.45 13.90 19.51
N ARG A 28 -3.14 14.05 19.78
CA ARG A 28 -2.31 15.04 19.08
C ARG A 28 -2.02 14.50 17.67
N ILE A 29 -2.56 15.16 16.66
CA ILE A 29 -2.38 14.76 15.27
C ILE A 29 -1.19 15.49 14.68
N GLU A 30 -0.31 14.76 14.01
CA GLU A 30 0.82 15.26 13.28
C GLU A 30 0.71 14.84 11.83
N THR A 31 0.77 15.81 10.92
CA THR A 31 0.58 15.57 9.48
C THR A 31 1.90 15.72 8.74
N CYS A 32 2.22 14.76 7.91
CA CYS A 32 3.39 14.73 7.03
C CYS A 32 2.93 14.56 5.57
N SER A 33 3.53 15.31 4.65
CA SER A 33 3.13 15.32 3.23
C SER A 33 4.04 14.50 2.31
N SER A 34 5.00 13.72 2.85
CA SER A 34 5.96 12.96 2.05
C SER A 34 6.68 11.91 2.89
N LEU A 35 7.31 10.93 2.26
CA LEU A 35 8.18 9.94 2.91
C LEU A 35 9.30 10.61 3.69
N ARG A 36 9.99 11.57 3.04
CA ARG A 36 11.12 12.28 3.66
C ARG A 36 10.67 13.01 4.92
N HIS A 37 9.59 13.78 4.86
CA HIS A 37 9.06 14.52 6.00
C HIS A 37 8.69 13.55 7.14
N THR A 38 8.03 12.42 6.83
CA THR A 38 7.67 11.40 7.82
C THR A 38 8.90 10.79 8.47
N ARG A 39 9.92 10.41 7.69
CA ARG A 39 11.17 9.84 8.23
C ARG A 39 11.92 10.82 9.12
N GLU A 40 11.97 12.10 8.78
CA GLU A 40 12.55 13.16 9.62
C GLU A 40 11.77 13.25 10.93
N ARG A 41 10.45 13.27 10.87
CA ARG A 41 9.60 13.34 12.07
C ARG A 41 9.77 12.11 12.96
N LEU A 42 9.80 10.90 12.41
CA LEU A 42 10.04 9.66 13.15
C LEU A 42 11.42 9.66 13.85
N ARG A 43 12.46 10.18 13.20
CA ARG A 43 13.78 10.34 13.83
C ARG A 43 13.73 11.30 15.04
N THR A 44 13.01 12.42 14.91
CA THR A 44 12.80 13.36 15.99
C THR A 44 12.05 12.70 17.17
N LEU A 45 10.94 12.01 16.90
CA LEU A 45 10.19 11.30 17.94
C LEU A 45 11.04 10.26 18.67
N LYS A 46 11.91 9.57 17.94
CA LYS A 46 12.85 8.61 18.52
C LYS A 46 13.89 9.29 19.41
N SER A 47 14.47 10.41 18.96
CA SER A 47 15.50 11.15 19.71
C SER A 47 14.98 11.85 20.96
N THR A 48 13.70 12.27 20.94
CA THR A 48 13.02 12.89 22.10
C THR A 48 12.37 11.88 23.04
N GLY A 49 12.41 10.59 22.72
CA GLY A 49 11.76 9.55 23.51
C GLY A 49 10.24 9.47 23.38
N GLU A 50 9.66 10.24 22.44
CA GLU A 50 8.21 10.29 22.20
C GLU A 50 7.70 9.19 21.27
N ALA A 51 8.57 8.37 20.67
CA ALA A 51 8.19 7.34 19.71
C ALA A 51 7.14 6.35 20.27
N GLY A 52 7.22 6.00 21.52
CA GLY A 52 6.23 5.15 22.22
C GLY A 52 4.86 5.83 22.43
N GLN A 53 4.74 7.13 22.18
CA GLN A 53 3.47 7.85 22.24
C GLN A 53 2.67 7.76 20.94
N VAL A 54 3.28 7.30 19.84
CA VAL A 54 2.59 7.09 18.55
C VAL A 54 1.67 5.89 18.70
N ARG A 55 0.37 6.14 18.58
CA ARG A 55 -0.66 5.11 18.72
C ARG A 55 -1.20 4.59 17.40
N VAL A 56 -1.20 5.44 16.39
CA VAL A 56 -1.75 5.12 15.08
C VAL A 56 -1.05 5.97 14.01
N ALA A 57 -0.83 5.36 12.86
CA ALA A 57 -0.39 6.04 11.64
C ALA A 57 -1.37 5.70 10.50
N LEU A 58 -1.97 6.73 9.91
CA LEU A 58 -2.73 6.62 8.67
C LEU A 58 -1.80 7.02 7.52
N ILE A 59 -1.60 6.13 6.56
CA ILE A 59 -0.54 6.28 5.55
C ILE A 59 -1.16 6.12 4.16
N ASP A 60 -1.05 7.15 3.33
CA ASP A 60 -1.35 6.99 1.90
C ASP A 60 -0.24 6.23 1.18
N ILE A 61 -0.62 5.44 0.19
CA ILE A 61 0.32 4.69 -0.67
C ILE A 61 1.00 5.63 -1.67
N GLY A 62 0.24 6.56 -2.25
CA GLY A 62 0.65 7.42 -3.37
C GLY A 62 1.30 8.72 -2.93
N LEU A 63 2.48 8.70 -2.33
CA LEU A 63 3.20 9.91 -1.93
C LEU A 63 4.10 10.46 -3.05
N PRO A 64 4.39 11.77 -3.08
CA PRO A 64 5.11 12.40 -4.18
C PRO A 64 6.57 11.93 -4.33
N ASP A 65 7.16 11.39 -3.27
CA ASP A 65 8.55 10.96 -3.21
C ASP A 65 8.71 9.44 -3.06
N GLY A 66 7.64 8.65 -3.21
CA GLY A 66 7.67 7.19 -3.21
C GLY A 66 6.41 6.52 -2.66
N SER A 67 6.49 5.23 -2.38
CA SER A 67 5.37 4.46 -1.83
C SER A 67 5.29 4.61 -0.32
N GLY A 68 4.10 4.96 0.20
CA GLY A 68 3.86 4.99 1.65
C GLY A 68 4.05 3.64 2.33
N LEU A 69 4.02 2.53 1.59
CA LEU A 69 4.30 1.20 2.12
C LEU A 69 5.72 1.08 2.70
N ASP A 70 6.68 1.86 2.18
CA ASP A 70 8.05 1.90 2.70
C ASP A 70 8.12 2.40 4.16
N LEU A 71 7.11 3.15 4.62
CA LEU A 71 7.04 3.65 6.00
C LEU A 71 6.58 2.61 7.01
N LEU A 72 5.92 1.54 6.57
CA LEU A 72 5.39 0.51 7.46
C LEU A 72 6.54 -0.17 8.24
N GLU A 73 7.65 -0.46 7.55
CA GLU A 73 8.85 -1.02 8.18
C GLU A 73 9.55 0.01 9.09
N ASP A 74 9.64 1.28 8.67
CA ASP A 74 10.21 2.34 9.50
C ASP A 74 9.41 2.51 10.80
N LEU A 75 8.08 2.50 10.72
CA LEU A 75 7.19 2.57 11.88
C LEU A 75 7.32 1.34 12.77
N ARG A 76 7.36 0.13 12.20
CA ARG A 76 7.55 -1.11 12.96
C ARG A 76 8.81 -1.06 13.82
N ARG A 77 9.88 -0.47 13.29
CA ARG A 77 11.17 -0.36 13.97
C ARG A 77 11.23 0.76 15.01
N ILE A 78 10.55 1.90 14.77
CA ILE A 78 10.65 3.10 15.59
C ILE A 78 9.52 3.19 16.61
N ALA A 79 8.31 2.82 16.23
CA ALA A 79 7.10 2.85 17.05
C ALA A 79 6.34 1.51 16.90
N PRO A 80 6.89 0.40 17.46
CA PRO A 80 6.37 -0.96 17.23
C PRO A 80 4.91 -1.13 17.69
N ASP A 81 4.51 -0.40 18.72
CA ASP A 81 3.14 -0.44 19.29
C ASP A 81 2.14 0.43 18.51
N ALA A 82 2.62 1.20 17.53
CA ALA A 82 1.74 2.02 16.70
C ALA A 82 0.95 1.15 15.73
N LEU A 83 -0.36 1.38 15.69
CA LEU A 83 -1.23 0.81 14.69
C LEU A 83 -0.90 1.41 13.31
N ARG A 84 -0.56 0.56 12.36
CA ARG A 84 -0.19 0.93 10.98
C ARG A 84 -1.37 0.67 10.05
N VAL A 85 -2.02 1.72 9.61
CA VAL A 85 -3.20 1.66 8.75
C VAL A 85 -2.91 2.36 7.42
N VAL A 86 -3.08 1.65 6.34
CA VAL A 86 -3.06 2.24 5.00
C VAL A 86 -4.41 2.93 4.77
N ALA A 87 -4.37 4.18 4.31
CA ALA A 87 -5.55 4.96 3.94
C ALA A 87 -5.35 5.49 2.52
N THR A 88 -6.07 4.96 1.54
CA THR A 88 -5.82 5.21 0.12
C THR A 88 -7.11 5.23 -0.71
N VAL A 89 -7.03 5.75 -1.93
CA VAL A 89 -8.12 5.66 -2.92
C VAL A 89 -8.05 4.39 -3.77
N PHE A 90 -6.95 3.63 -3.67
CA PHE A 90 -6.75 2.42 -4.45
C PHE A 90 -7.52 1.23 -3.84
N ASP A 91 -8.44 0.65 -4.64
CA ASP A 91 -9.25 -0.53 -4.27
C ASP A 91 -8.77 -1.82 -4.99
N ASP A 92 -7.56 -1.81 -5.52
CA ASP A 92 -6.99 -2.96 -6.21
C ASP A 92 -6.46 -4.00 -5.22
N ASP A 93 -6.72 -5.29 -5.50
CA ASP A 93 -6.34 -6.42 -4.66
C ASP A 93 -4.82 -6.51 -4.41
N GLU A 94 -4.01 -6.09 -5.40
CA GLU A 94 -2.55 -6.12 -5.32
C GLU A 94 -2.02 -5.13 -4.28
N TYR A 95 -2.53 -3.89 -4.25
CA TYR A 95 -2.15 -2.91 -3.24
C TYR A 95 -2.51 -3.36 -1.82
N LEU A 96 -3.66 -4.01 -1.71
CA LEU A 96 -4.14 -4.55 -0.44
C LEU A 96 -3.18 -5.61 0.10
N ILE A 97 -2.75 -6.54 -0.75
CA ILE A 97 -1.84 -7.63 -0.38
C ILE A 97 -0.45 -7.11 -0.08
N ASP A 98 0.06 -6.20 -0.91
CA ASP A 98 1.35 -5.56 -0.69
C ASP A 98 1.37 -4.80 0.64
N ALA A 99 0.27 -4.10 0.99
CA ALA A 99 0.14 -3.39 2.25
C ALA A 99 0.23 -4.34 3.46
N PHE A 100 -0.54 -5.44 3.44
CA PHE A 100 -0.48 -6.44 4.53
C PHE A 100 0.85 -7.18 4.55
N GLY A 101 1.42 -7.50 3.39
CA GLY A 101 2.76 -8.08 3.26
C GLY A 101 3.86 -7.18 3.82
N ALA A 102 3.72 -5.86 3.68
CA ALA A 102 4.62 -4.86 4.26
C ALA A 102 4.37 -4.59 5.76
N GLY A 103 3.32 -5.18 6.34
CA GLY A 103 3.04 -5.09 7.78
C GLY A 103 1.97 -4.06 8.16
N ALA A 104 1.08 -3.68 7.24
CA ALA A 104 -0.14 -2.96 7.59
C ALA A 104 -1.04 -3.83 8.47
N GLN A 105 -1.74 -3.21 9.40
CA GLN A 105 -2.68 -3.84 10.32
C GLN A 105 -4.13 -3.43 10.02
N GLY A 106 -4.31 -2.50 9.07
CA GLY A 106 -5.61 -2.06 8.59
C GLY A 106 -5.50 -1.42 7.21
N TYR A 107 -6.64 -1.37 6.51
CA TYR A 107 -6.76 -0.77 5.20
C TYR A 107 -8.09 -0.03 5.08
N LEU A 108 -8.03 1.25 4.80
CA LEU A 108 -9.17 2.15 4.68
C LEU A 108 -9.22 2.74 3.26
N LEU A 109 -10.39 2.70 2.66
CA LEU A 109 -10.64 3.38 1.39
C LEU A 109 -11.16 4.80 1.68
N LYS A 110 -10.44 5.82 1.17
CA LYS A 110 -10.75 7.24 1.42
C LYS A 110 -12.09 7.70 0.83
N ASP A 111 -12.65 6.96 -0.12
CA ASP A 111 -13.97 7.19 -0.71
C ASP A 111 -15.13 6.71 0.17
N GLU A 112 -14.85 5.96 1.24
CA GLU A 112 -15.88 5.55 2.17
C GLU A 112 -16.40 6.72 3.02
N PRO A 113 -17.66 6.67 3.45
CA PRO A 113 -18.21 7.68 4.35
C PRO A 113 -17.38 7.83 5.63
N LYS A 114 -17.06 9.07 6.02
CA LYS A 114 -16.27 9.39 7.23
C LYS A 114 -16.71 8.62 8.47
N ALA A 115 -18.03 8.49 8.70
CA ALA A 115 -18.55 7.75 9.84
C ALA A 115 -18.14 6.28 9.85
N ARG A 116 -18.01 5.65 8.67
CA ARG A 116 -17.52 4.26 8.56
C ARG A 116 -16.04 4.18 8.87
N LEU A 117 -15.24 5.11 8.36
CA LEU A 117 -13.80 5.17 8.64
C LEU A 117 -13.52 5.30 10.15
N ILE A 118 -14.26 6.20 10.83
CA ILE A 118 -14.20 6.36 12.29
C ILE A 118 -14.56 5.06 13.01
N THR A 119 -15.65 4.41 12.61
CA THR A 119 -16.09 3.15 13.24
C THR A 119 -15.02 2.06 13.07
N ARG A 120 -14.44 1.92 11.88
CA ARG A 120 -13.39 0.94 11.63
C ARG A 120 -12.14 1.18 12.48
N LEU A 121 -11.70 2.43 12.60
CA LEU A 121 -10.55 2.76 13.46
C LEU A 121 -10.83 2.48 14.94
N ARG A 122 -12.05 2.70 15.41
CA ARG A 122 -12.44 2.32 16.78
C ARG A 122 -12.42 0.82 17.00
N ASN A 123 -12.88 0.05 16.03
CA ASN A 123 -12.89 -1.41 16.10
C ASN A 123 -11.47 -1.99 16.21
N VAL A 124 -10.49 -1.37 15.53
CA VAL A 124 -9.08 -1.80 15.64
C VAL A 124 -8.54 -1.62 17.06
N GLN A 125 -8.96 -0.58 17.78
CA GLN A 125 -8.57 -0.41 19.18
C GLN A 125 -9.06 -1.58 20.06
N ASN A 126 -10.13 -2.24 19.65
CA ASN A 126 -10.71 -3.42 20.31
C ASN A 126 -10.11 -4.75 19.79
N GLY A 127 -9.08 -4.70 18.95
CA GLY A 127 -8.45 -5.89 18.38
C GLY A 127 -9.15 -6.45 17.15
N GLU A 128 -10.15 -5.76 16.60
CA GLU A 128 -10.80 -6.13 15.34
C GLU A 128 -9.99 -5.61 14.15
N ALA A 129 -9.98 -6.34 13.03
CA ALA A 129 -9.28 -5.89 11.84
C ALA A 129 -9.97 -4.67 11.21
N ALA A 130 -9.20 -3.60 10.93
CA ALA A 130 -9.70 -2.44 10.16
C ALA A 130 -9.80 -2.78 8.66
N ILE A 131 -10.62 -3.79 8.34
CA ILE A 131 -10.80 -4.27 6.97
C ILE A 131 -12.30 -4.36 6.70
N SER A 132 -12.73 -3.96 5.49
CA SER A 132 -14.12 -4.21 5.08
C SER A 132 -14.34 -5.70 4.79
N PRO A 133 -15.58 -6.21 4.92
CA PRO A 133 -15.90 -7.57 4.50
C PRO A 133 -15.51 -7.84 3.02
N SER A 134 -15.69 -6.85 2.14
CA SER A 134 -15.28 -6.95 0.74
C SER A 134 -13.77 -7.11 0.59
N LEU A 135 -12.97 -6.33 1.33
CA LEU A 135 -11.51 -6.45 1.33
C LEU A 135 -11.05 -7.78 1.95
N ALA A 136 -11.73 -8.27 3.00
CA ALA A 136 -11.44 -9.59 3.56
C ALA A 136 -11.68 -10.71 2.54
N HIS A 137 -12.77 -10.65 1.75
CA HIS A 137 -13.01 -11.58 0.65
C HIS A 137 -11.92 -11.53 -0.44
N LYS A 138 -11.44 -10.36 -0.78
CA LYS A 138 -10.33 -10.17 -1.73
C LYS A 138 -9.05 -10.84 -1.24
N ILE A 139 -8.69 -10.61 0.03
CA ILE A 139 -7.52 -11.25 0.66
C ILE A 139 -7.66 -12.78 0.63
N LEU A 140 -8.80 -13.31 1.04
CA LEU A 140 -9.06 -14.75 1.03
C LEU A 140 -8.98 -15.33 -0.40
N GLY A 141 -9.57 -14.64 -1.37
CA GLY A 141 -9.49 -15.02 -2.79
C GLY A 141 -8.05 -15.13 -3.29
N HIS A 142 -7.21 -14.16 -2.94
CA HIS A 142 -5.79 -14.18 -3.30
C HIS A 142 -5.05 -15.36 -2.63
N PHE A 143 -5.27 -15.61 -1.33
CA PHE A 143 -4.64 -16.74 -0.65
C PHE A 143 -5.07 -18.10 -1.24
N VAL A 144 -6.34 -18.24 -1.62
CA VAL A 144 -6.83 -19.49 -2.27
C VAL A 144 -6.17 -19.67 -3.64
N GLN A 145 -6.01 -18.62 -4.42
CA GLN A 145 -5.31 -18.68 -5.71
C GLN A 145 -3.81 -18.99 -5.52
N HIS A 146 -3.17 -18.37 -4.54
CA HIS A 146 -1.75 -18.60 -4.23
C HIS A 146 -1.51 -20.04 -3.73
N ALA A 147 -2.40 -20.56 -2.87
CA ALA A 147 -2.32 -21.94 -2.39
C ALA A 147 -2.50 -22.95 -3.52
N ARG A 148 -3.36 -22.67 -4.51
CA ARG A 148 -3.50 -23.49 -5.72
C ARG A 148 -2.25 -23.44 -6.60
N GLY A 149 -1.58 -22.28 -6.69
CA GLY A 149 -0.31 -22.13 -7.40
C GLY A 149 0.83 -22.96 -6.79
N LEU A 150 0.88 -23.08 -5.46
CA LEU A 150 1.86 -23.91 -4.76
C LEU A 150 1.58 -25.42 -4.92
N ALA A 151 0.36 -25.79 -5.32
CA ALA A 151 -0.03 -27.18 -5.59
C ALA A 151 0.33 -27.68 -7.02
N GLY A 152 1.10 -26.91 -7.78
CA GLY A 152 1.58 -27.32 -9.11
C GLY A 152 0.56 -27.16 -10.24
N ASP A 153 -0.44 -26.31 -10.07
CA ASP A 153 -1.41 -25.99 -11.11
C ASP A 153 -0.74 -25.20 -12.26
N PRO A 154 -0.83 -25.66 -13.52
CA PRO A 154 -0.28 -24.96 -14.69
C PRO A 154 -0.84 -23.53 -14.88
N ASP A 155 -1.94 -23.20 -14.19
CA ASP A 155 -2.60 -21.87 -14.23
C ASP A 155 -1.92 -20.80 -13.34
N SER A 156 -0.97 -21.21 -12.49
CA SER A 156 -0.22 -20.30 -11.58
C SER A 156 0.72 -19.33 -12.29
N ALA A 157 1.03 -19.56 -13.56
CA ALA A 157 1.81 -18.69 -14.43
C ALA A 157 0.96 -17.58 -15.10
N LYS A 158 -0.34 -17.45 -14.75
CA LYS A 158 -1.19 -16.40 -15.31
C LYS A 158 -0.90 -15.08 -14.61
N LEU A 159 -0.58 -14.09 -15.44
CA LEU A 159 -0.50 -12.70 -15.00
C LEU A 159 -1.90 -12.18 -14.70
N THR A 160 -2.02 -11.37 -13.65
CA THR A 160 -3.22 -10.58 -13.40
C THR A 160 -3.46 -9.60 -14.55
N GLN A 161 -4.63 -9.01 -14.64
CA GLN A 161 -4.93 -8.01 -15.66
C GLN A 161 -3.96 -6.81 -15.58
N ARG A 162 -3.60 -6.39 -14.36
CA ARG A 162 -2.64 -5.30 -14.12
C ARG A 162 -1.22 -5.67 -14.53
N GLU A 163 -0.76 -6.85 -14.16
CA GLU A 163 0.54 -7.37 -14.59
C GLU A 163 0.63 -7.52 -16.11
N THR A 164 -0.46 -7.95 -16.74
CA THR A 164 -0.55 -8.04 -18.20
C THR A 164 -0.43 -6.66 -18.86
N GLN A 165 -1.11 -5.64 -18.33
CA GLN A 165 -0.99 -4.25 -18.79
C GLN A 165 0.45 -3.73 -18.64
N ILE A 166 1.07 -3.99 -17.50
CA ILE A 166 2.46 -3.55 -17.25
C ILE A 166 3.42 -4.28 -18.20
N LEU A 167 3.28 -5.60 -18.35
CA LEU A 167 4.10 -6.37 -19.29
C LEU A 167 3.94 -5.86 -20.72
N GLN A 168 2.73 -5.50 -21.15
CA GLN A 168 2.46 -4.91 -22.46
C GLN A 168 3.17 -3.57 -22.63
N ILE A 169 3.10 -2.68 -21.65
CA ILE A 169 3.73 -1.35 -21.71
C ILE A 169 5.24 -1.46 -21.78
N ILE A 170 5.82 -2.36 -20.96
CA ILE A 170 7.28 -2.61 -20.93
C ILE A 170 7.72 -3.30 -22.20
N GLY A 171 6.95 -4.24 -22.73
CA GLY A 171 7.19 -4.92 -23.99
C GLY A 171 7.23 -3.96 -25.17
N ARG A 172 6.45 -2.87 -25.13
CA ARG A 172 6.52 -1.76 -26.10
C ARG A 172 7.73 -0.84 -25.93
N GLY A 173 8.59 -1.08 -24.96
CA GLY A 173 9.82 -0.33 -24.77
C GLY A 173 9.72 0.88 -23.83
N LEU A 174 8.56 1.15 -23.20
CA LEU A 174 8.41 2.28 -22.27
C LEU A 174 9.24 2.07 -21.01
N ARG A 175 9.89 3.14 -20.53
CA ARG A 175 10.65 3.10 -19.27
C ARG A 175 9.71 3.05 -18.08
N VAL A 176 10.23 2.66 -16.90
CA VAL A 176 9.47 2.55 -15.66
C VAL A 176 8.71 3.85 -15.33
N ALA A 177 9.37 5.00 -15.46
CA ALA A 177 8.75 6.30 -15.22
C ALA A 177 7.62 6.62 -16.22
N GLU A 178 7.79 6.24 -17.49
CA GLU A 178 6.77 6.43 -18.52
C GLU A 178 5.58 5.50 -18.29
N ALA A 179 5.84 4.25 -17.91
CA ALA A 179 4.80 3.29 -17.52
C ALA A 179 4.01 3.77 -16.30
N ALA A 180 4.69 4.35 -15.31
CA ALA A 180 4.09 4.94 -14.13
C ALA A 180 3.13 6.08 -14.51
N ASN A 181 3.56 6.99 -15.38
CA ASN A 181 2.72 8.09 -15.87
C ASN A 181 1.49 7.59 -16.63
N VAL A 182 1.65 6.61 -17.53
CA VAL A 182 0.55 6.03 -18.32
C VAL A 182 -0.49 5.37 -17.43
N LEU A 183 -0.06 4.75 -16.33
CA LEU A 183 -0.91 3.96 -15.44
C LEU A 183 -1.37 4.75 -14.20
N GLY A 184 -0.94 6.02 -14.05
CA GLY A 184 -1.34 6.89 -12.94
C GLY A 184 -0.79 6.44 -11.58
N VAL A 185 0.39 5.81 -11.55
CA VAL A 185 1.03 5.26 -10.33
C VAL A 185 2.47 5.72 -10.20
N THR A 186 3.13 5.41 -9.08
CA THR A 186 4.54 5.78 -8.89
C THR A 186 5.49 4.82 -9.63
N ALA A 187 6.71 5.30 -9.93
CA ALA A 187 7.75 4.46 -10.52
C ALA A 187 8.12 3.26 -9.63
N ASN A 188 8.08 3.43 -8.30
CA ASN A 188 8.32 2.35 -7.34
C ASN A 188 7.25 1.26 -7.43
N THR A 189 6.00 1.64 -7.58
CA THR A 189 4.89 0.70 -7.77
C THR A 189 5.11 -0.14 -9.03
N ILE A 190 5.45 0.50 -10.15
CA ILE A 190 5.77 -0.24 -11.40
C ILE A 190 6.97 -1.16 -11.20
N SER A 191 8.02 -0.73 -10.49
CA SER A 191 9.20 -1.56 -10.21
C SER A 191 8.85 -2.79 -9.38
N GLY A 192 7.95 -2.67 -8.40
CA GLY A 192 7.41 -3.78 -7.62
C GLY A 192 6.70 -4.81 -8.50
N HIS A 193 5.77 -4.35 -9.34
CA HIS A 193 5.07 -5.22 -10.28
C HIS A 193 6.02 -5.91 -11.27
N ILE A 194 7.02 -5.21 -11.80
CA ILE A 194 8.03 -5.81 -12.69
C ILE A 194 8.73 -6.97 -12.01
N LYS A 195 9.14 -6.81 -10.75
CA LYS A 195 9.78 -7.86 -9.95
C LYS A 195 8.88 -9.08 -9.82
N THR A 196 7.59 -8.88 -9.52
CA THR A 196 6.58 -9.94 -9.41
C THR A 196 6.34 -10.63 -10.76
N ILE A 197 6.18 -9.85 -11.85
CA ILE A 197 6.00 -10.38 -13.20
C ILE A 197 7.21 -11.23 -13.60
N TYR A 198 8.43 -10.76 -13.33
CA TYR A 198 9.66 -11.49 -13.66
C TYR A 198 9.76 -12.81 -12.90
N ALA A 199 9.41 -12.81 -11.61
CA ALA A 199 9.35 -14.01 -10.79
C ALA A 199 8.30 -15.01 -11.31
N LYS A 200 7.08 -14.56 -11.64
CA LYS A 200 6.01 -15.39 -12.18
C LYS A 200 6.35 -16.02 -13.54
N LEU A 201 7.06 -15.27 -14.38
CA LEU A 201 7.41 -15.72 -15.74
C LEU A 201 8.76 -16.43 -15.82
N GLY A 202 9.53 -16.48 -14.73
CA GLY A 202 10.86 -17.06 -14.71
C GLY A 202 11.86 -16.31 -15.60
N ILE A 203 11.68 -14.98 -15.75
CA ILE A 203 12.53 -14.10 -16.56
C ILE A 203 13.33 -13.16 -15.65
N SER A 204 14.43 -12.64 -16.15
CA SER A 204 15.35 -11.78 -15.38
C SER A 204 15.71 -10.49 -16.08
N THR A 205 15.42 -10.37 -17.36
CA THR A 205 15.82 -9.22 -18.17
C THR A 205 14.63 -8.57 -18.88
N ARG A 206 14.78 -7.29 -19.19
CA ARG A 206 13.79 -6.55 -19.96
C ARG A 206 13.61 -7.10 -21.39
N ALA A 207 14.69 -7.63 -21.99
CA ALA A 207 14.62 -8.25 -23.30
C ALA A 207 13.76 -9.52 -23.27
N GLU A 208 13.89 -10.33 -22.23
CA GLU A 208 13.03 -11.51 -22.00
C GLU A 208 11.58 -11.10 -21.78
N ALA A 209 11.34 -10.00 -21.06
CA ALA A 209 9.98 -9.48 -20.87
C ALA A 209 9.34 -9.03 -22.19
N ALA A 210 10.10 -8.40 -23.09
CA ALA A 210 9.60 -8.01 -24.40
C ALA A 210 9.28 -9.24 -25.28
N LEU A 211 10.14 -10.27 -25.26
CA LEU A 211 9.89 -11.53 -25.95
C LEU A 211 8.66 -12.25 -25.42
N GLU A 212 8.46 -12.26 -24.11
CA GLU A 212 7.29 -12.89 -23.48
C GLU A 212 6.01 -12.09 -23.78
N ALA A 213 6.06 -10.76 -23.83
CA ALA A 213 4.93 -9.92 -24.26
C ALA A 213 4.55 -10.22 -25.72
N ALA A 214 5.53 -10.37 -26.61
CA ALA A 214 5.28 -10.75 -28.01
C ALA A 214 4.71 -12.18 -28.13
N ARG A 215 5.24 -13.14 -27.36
CA ARG A 215 4.76 -14.52 -27.35
C ARG A 215 3.28 -14.60 -26.91
N ARG A 216 2.88 -13.74 -25.97
CA ARG A 216 1.51 -13.63 -25.47
C ARG A 216 0.61 -12.75 -26.35
N LYS A 217 1.12 -12.23 -27.47
CA LYS A 217 0.38 -11.32 -28.39
C LYS A 217 -0.10 -10.04 -27.73
N LEU A 218 0.66 -9.52 -26.77
CA LEU A 218 0.36 -8.27 -26.06
C LEU A 218 0.94 -7.05 -26.78
N VAL A 219 1.91 -7.27 -27.67
CA VAL A 219 2.60 -6.24 -28.47
C VAL A 219 2.77 -6.74 -29.90
#